data_22ec9bb06d3f57718c4242c5c7f7ad54
#
_entry.id   22ec9bb06d3f57718c4242c5c7f7ad54
#
_cell.length_a   1.000
_cell.length_b   1.000
_cell.length_c   1.000
_cell.angle_alpha   90.00
_cell.angle_beta   90.00
_cell.angle_gamma   90.00
#
_symmetry.space_group_name_H-M   'P 1'
#
loop_
_entity.id
_entity.type
_entity.pdbx_description
1 polymer ?
#
loop_
_entity_poly.entity_id
_entity_poly.type
_entity_poly.pdbx_seq_one_letter_code
_entity_poly.pdbx_strand_id
1 'polypeptide(L)'
;MNRWRIVGLIVLALLAASLLAWWLKPVPPPIPPPPPPAREVFHSSKPLRIEVAAEHPAETAWLDYELRQLLNRGRMRVAAIDDVSAAFTLRVALDPDASSATLALVAPDGGVERQAQLQLPSEHRLATLGALAQRLPQFLGAQLAGSPNWVTLIGTDDANAYDAYLADALELLGPAGQGITRLGGPQSARVVERLETLVRRHSQFARARAALAIAYLSLGGEDQSSLAQLAQMSAERALAQDDEIAEAHAALGLVRMRRGDWTAADEQFDRALALDANSAAALEGSGCLLADAGQYAAARPFVEHAVKLQPRNVGARECLAYLDAGADEIVGSDEKPPSAVVRVQALAAILASDVDTARQALRGSTSDEDFREWVEPLLQAATDRARIPDALQSITRAASDGRIDATTEILCGAALRRGEFVFNRMARLQREHEPVPLRMLWMPQTAFLRRHARFEQIVSTAGLPAFWQDYGVPDACKVDPKTYGCKARPLAPATQTREP
;
A
#
# COMPACT_ATOMS: atom_id res chain seq x y z
N MET A 1 89.78 42.12 -5.12
CA MET A 1 88.40 41.71 -5.43
C MET A 1 87.81 41.06 -4.19
N ASN A 2 86.75 41.64 -3.64
CA ASN A 2 86.24 41.29 -2.29
C ASN A 2 85.61 39.88 -2.31
N ARG A 3 86.03 38.97 -1.47
CA ARG A 3 85.49 37.60 -1.29
C ARG A 3 84.01 37.57 -1.17
N TRP A 4 83.35 38.57 -0.65
CA TRP A 4 81.92 38.71 -0.53
C TRP A 4 81.16 38.88 -1.85
N ARG A 5 81.80 39.51 -2.88
CA ARG A 5 81.19 39.64 -4.24
C ARG A 5 81.20 38.31 -5.00
N ILE A 6 82.20 37.47 -4.74
CA ILE A 6 82.23 36.12 -5.38
C ILE A 6 81.19 35.23 -4.76
N VAL A 7 81.04 35.27 -3.45
CA VAL A 7 79.95 34.48 -2.75
C VAL A 7 78.56 34.93 -3.19
N GLY A 8 78.34 36.25 -3.30
CA GLY A 8 77.04 36.77 -3.83
C GLY A 8 76.72 36.31 -5.27
N LEU A 9 77.68 36.27 -6.12
CA LEU A 9 77.52 35.77 -7.51
C LEU A 9 77.23 34.26 -7.59
N ILE A 10 77.90 33.49 -6.72
CA ILE A 10 77.64 32.03 -6.63
C ILE A 10 76.17 31.73 -6.12
N VAL A 11 75.73 32.46 -5.10
CA VAL A 11 74.39 32.32 -4.55
C VAL A 11 73.35 32.71 -5.61
N LEU A 12 73.56 33.79 -6.32
CA LEU A 12 72.65 34.24 -7.39
C LEU A 12 72.61 33.22 -8.56
N ALA A 13 73.74 32.64 -8.93
CA ALA A 13 73.82 31.60 -9.99
C ALA A 13 73.13 30.32 -9.53
N LEU A 14 73.23 29.91 -8.28
CA LEU A 14 72.52 28.73 -7.74
C LEU A 14 71.02 28.98 -7.65
N LEU A 15 70.56 30.17 -7.30
CA LEU A 15 69.15 30.53 -7.28
C LEU A 15 68.57 30.56 -8.70
N ALA A 16 69.30 31.12 -9.69
CA ALA A 16 68.92 31.15 -11.09
C ALA A 16 68.85 29.72 -11.66
N ALA A 17 69.81 28.85 -11.33
CA ALA A 17 69.82 27.45 -11.74
C ALA A 17 68.67 26.67 -11.12
N SER A 18 68.29 26.95 -9.85
CA SER A 18 67.15 26.32 -9.16
C SER A 18 65.81 26.75 -9.80
N LEU A 19 65.66 28.03 -10.13
CA LEU A 19 64.49 28.57 -10.83
C LEU A 19 64.35 27.99 -12.23
N LEU A 20 65.47 27.87 -12.94
CA LEU A 20 65.50 27.28 -14.30
C LEU A 20 65.13 25.77 -14.24
N ALA A 21 65.67 25.03 -13.26
CA ALA A 21 65.34 23.62 -13.03
C ALA A 21 63.89 23.41 -12.65
N TRP A 22 63.29 24.38 -11.91
CA TRP A 22 61.88 24.35 -11.57
C TRP A 22 60.99 24.64 -12.79
N TRP A 23 61.43 25.54 -13.67
CA TRP A 23 60.74 25.93 -14.90
C TRP A 23 60.83 24.86 -16.00
N LEU A 24 61.90 24.04 -16.02
CA LEU A 24 62.17 22.97 -16.94
C LEU A 24 61.58 21.60 -16.49
N LYS A 25 60.86 21.56 -15.33
CA LYS A 25 60.19 20.33 -14.96
C LYS A 25 59.14 19.97 -16.01
N PRO A 26 59.24 18.80 -16.60
CA PRO A 26 58.21 18.36 -17.55
C PRO A 26 56.83 18.39 -16.85
N VAL A 27 55.89 19.08 -17.45
CA VAL A 27 54.48 19.05 -16.99
C VAL A 27 54.06 17.58 -17.04
N PRO A 28 53.59 17.00 -15.90
CA PRO A 28 53.13 15.62 -15.93
C PRO A 28 52.04 15.49 -16.96
N PRO A 29 52.03 14.40 -17.72
CA PRO A 29 50.97 14.15 -18.70
C PRO A 29 49.62 14.29 -18.02
N PRO A 30 48.60 14.85 -18.71
CA PRO A 30 47.26 14.95 -18.14
C PRO A 30 46.79 13.54 -17.70
N ILE A 31 46.28 13.45 -16.48
CA ILE A 31 45.72 12.20 -15.98
C ILE A 31 44.63 11.77 -16.98
N PRO A 32 44.74 10.59 -17.58
CA PRO A 32 43.69 10.11 -18.49
C PRO A 32 42.35 10.17 -17.74
N PRO A 33 41.26 10.57 -18.41
CA PRO A 33 39.93 10.53 -17.80
C PRO A 33 39.68 9.12 -17.25
N PRO A 34 39.02 8.99 -16.08
CA PRO A 34 38.70 7.68 -15.56
C PRO A 34 37.94 6.90 -16.65
N PRO A 35 38.21 5.59 -16.79
CA PRO A 35 37.43 4.78 -17.72
C PRO A 35 35.95 4.95 -17.44
N PRO A 36 35.09 4.99 -18.47
CA PRO A 36 33.65 5.05 -18.23
C PRO A 36 33.27 3.90 -17.31
N PRO A 37 32.32 4.13 -16.39
CA PRO A 37 31.86 3.07 -15.50
C PRO A 37 31.50 1.84 -16.32
N ALA A 38 31.93 0.66 -15.86
CA ALA A 38 31.63 -0.58 -16.53
C ALA A 38 30.10 -0.68 -16.67
N ARG A 39 29.62 -0.92 -17.89
CA ARG A 39 28.19 -1.04 -18.15
C ARG A 39 27.63 -2.16 -17.31
N GLU A 40 26.64 -1.83 -16.49
CA GLU A 40 25.99 -2.81 -15.61
C GLU A 40 25.26 -3.85 -16.46
N VAL A 41 25.55 -5.12 -16.26
CA VAL A 41 24.89 -6.23 -16.96
C VAL A 41 23.73 -6.72 -16.11
N PHE A 42 22.59 -6.98 -16.72
CA PHE A 42 21.42 -7.51 -16.04
C PHE A 42 21.70 -8.87 -15.40
N HIS A 43 21.36 -9.00 -14.13
CA HIS A 43 21.33 -10.26 -13.38
C HIS A 43 19.96 -10.44 -12.73
N SER A 44 19.45 -11.66 -12.66
CA SER A 44 18.13 -11.98 -12.11
C SER A 44 17.93 -11.58 -10.64
N SER A 45 19.01 -11.29 -9.91
CA SER A 45 18.97 -10.80 -8.52
C SER A 45 18.70 -9.30 -8.41
N LYS A 46 18.77 -8.53 -9.52
CA LYS A 46 18.48 -7.10 -9.50
C LYS A 46 17.00 -6.83 -9.72
N PRO A 47 16.44 -5.81 -9.04
CA PRO A 47 15.05 -5.45 -9.26
C PRO A 47 14.83 -5.01 -10.70
N LEU A 48 13.68 -5.41 -11.26
CA LEU A 48 13.29 -5.16 -12.63
C LEU A 48 12.03 -4.31 -12.64
N ARG A 49 12.09 -3.12 -13.21
CA ARG A 49 10.90 -2.30 -13.49
C ARG A 49 10.17 -2.87 -14.70
N ILE A 50 8.85 -2.81 -14.68
CA ILE A 50 8.00 -3.20 -15.80
C ILE A 50 7.35 -1.95 -16.40
N GLU A 51 7.43 -1.79 -17.70
CA GLU A 51 6.72 -0.77 -18.47
C GLU A 51 5.95 -1.45 -19.59
N VAL A 52 4.64 -1.31 -19.59
CA VAL A 52 3.75 -1.90 -20.61
C VAL A 52 3.16 -0.79 -21.46
N ALA A 53 3.15 -0.98 -22.76
CA ALA A 53 2.48 -0.13 -23.73
C ALA A 53 1.55 -0.98 -24.59
N ALA A 54 0.27 -0.60 -24.63
CA ALA A 54 -0.74 -1.16 -25.53
C ALA A 54 -1.67 -0.04 -25.99
N GLU A 55 -2.39 -0.25 -27.09
CA GLU A 55 -3.30 0.76 -27.65
C GLU A 55 -4.45 1.08 -26.65
N HIS A 56 -4.93 0.07 -25.95
CA HIS A 56 -6.04 0.21 -25.01
C HIS A 56 -5.57 0.17 -23.55
N PRO A 57 -6.00 1.11 -22.69
CA PRO A 57 -5.63 1.14 -21.27
C PRO A 57 -5.95 -0.15 -20.50
N ALA A 58 -7.05 -0.83 -20.87
CA ALA A 58 -7.44 -2.10 -20.25
C ALA A 58 -6.45 -3.24 -20.56
N GLU A 59 -5.87 -3.26 -21.74
CA GLU A 59 -4.83 -4.23 -22.13
C GLU A 59 -3.50 -3.92 -21.46
N THR A 60 -3.16 -2.65 -21.34
CA THR A 60 -2.00 -2.21 -20.56
C THR A 60 -2.12 -2.67 -19.10
N ALA A 61 -3.26 -2.44 -18.46
CA ALA A 61 -3.50 -2.83 -17.08
C ALA A 61 -3.47 -4.34 -16.87
N TRP A 62 -4.10 -5.09 -17.78
CA TRP A 62 -4.06 -6.55 -17.77
C TRP A 62 -2.64 -7.09 -17.87
N LEU A 63 -1.91 -6.65 -18.89
CA LEU A 63 -0.58 -7.18 -19.17
C LEU A 63 0.42 -6.79 -18.07
N ASP A 64 0.35 -5.57 -17.54
CA ASP A 64 1.19 -5.15 -16.41
C ASP A 64 0.92 -6.04 -15.18
N TYR A 65 -0.35 -6.25 -14.81
CA TYR A 65 -0.74 -7.11 -13.72
C TYR A 65 -0.20 -8.54 -13.87
N GLU A 66 -0.41 -9.17 -15.03
CA GLU A 66 0.01 -10.54 -15.28
C GLU A 66 1.54 -10.70 -15.40
N LEU A 67 2.24 -9.74 -15.99
CA LEU A 67 3.70 -9.78 -16.05
C LEU A 67 4.32 -9.70 -14.67
N ARG A 68 3.78 -8.87 -13.77
CA ARG A 68 4.23 -8.82 -12.38
C ARG A 68 4.05 -10.17 -11.70
N GLN A 69 2.88 -10.77 -11.85
CA GLN A 69 2.61 -12.10 -11.29
C GLN A 69 3.56 -13.17 -11.84
N LEU A 70 3.76 -13.21 -13.14
CA LEU A 70 4.68 -14.17 -13.79
C LEU A 70 6.13 -14.01 -13.32
N LEU A 71 6.61 -12.77 -13.24
CA LEU A 71 7.99 -12.49 -12.86
C LEU A 71 8.24 -12.73 -11.38
N ASN A 72 7.31 -12.34 -10.51
CA ASN A 72 7.39 -12.61 -9.08
C ASN A 72 7.43 -14.13 -8.79
N ARG A 73 6.55 -14.89 -9.43
CA ARG A 73 6.55 -16.37 -9.33
C ARG A 73 7.82 -17.01 -9.93
N GLY A 74 8.38 -16.38 -10.95
CA GLY A 74 9.70 -16.73 -11.48
C GLY A 74 10.85 -16.37 -10.55
N ARG A 75 10.58 -15.90 -9.33
CA ARG A 75 11.54 -15.41 -8.35
C ARG A 75 12.43 -14.27 -8.88
N MET A 76 11.93 -13.53 -9.84
CA MET A 76 12.53 -12.28 -10.27
C MET A 76 12.00 -11.15 -9.39
N ARG A 77 12.89 -10.36 -8.83
CA ARG A 77 12.50 -9.22 -7.99
C ARG A 77 11.93 -8.12 -8.88
N VAL A 78 10.60 -7.98 -8.89
CA VAL A 78 9.94 -6.86 -9.54
C VAL A 78 10.05 -5.63 -8.64
N ALA A 79 10.53 -4.53 -9.21
CA ALA A 79 10.69 -3.28 -8.47
C ALA A 79 9.32 -2.71 -8.06
N ALA A 80 9.27 -2.08 -6.90
CA ALA A 80 8.16 -1.22 -6.53
C ALA A 80 8.04 -0.06 -7.55
N ILE A 81 6.83 0.47 -7.74
CA ILE A 81 6.58 1.55 -8.72
C ILE A 81 7.49 2.76 -8.47
N ASP A 82 7.84 3.03 -7.21
CA ASP A 82 8.67 4.16 -6.78
C ASP A 82 10.15 3.82 -6.60
N ASP A 83 10.53 2.56 -6.80
CA ASP A 83 11.93 2.17 -6.63
C ASP A 83 12.77 2.73 -7.78
N VAL A 84 13.35 3.90 -7.54
CA VAL A 84 14.30 4.57 -8.44
C VAL A 84 15.64 3.80 -8.53
N SER A 85 15.88 2.85 -7.62
CA SER A 85 17.08 2.00 -7.63
C SER A 85 16.97 0.84 -8.63
N ALA A 86 15.82 0.69 -9.30
CA ALA A 86 15.64 -0.32 -10.33
C ALA A 86 16.73 -0.22 -11.37
N ALA A 87 17.58 -1.22 -11.42
CA ALA A 87 18.73 -1.20 -12.28
C ALA A 87 18.33 -1.31 -13.77
N PHE A 88 17.24 -2.04 -14.08
CA PHE A 88 16.81 -2.33 -15.44
C PHE A 88 15.30 -2.15 -15.60
N THR A 89 14.86 -1.89 -16.84
CA THR A 89 13.45 -1.80 -17.19
C THR A 89 13.11 -2.79 -18.30
N LEU A 90 12.16 -3.69 -18.04
CA LEU A 90 11.51 -4.51 -19.05
C LEU A 90 10.39 -3.71 -19.69
N ARG A 91 10.54 -3.35 -20.93
CA ARG A 91 9.48 -2.75 -21.76
C ARG A 91 8.81 -3.82 -22.58
N VAL A 92 7.49 -3.87 -22.51
CA VAL A 92 6.66 -4.75 -23.33
C VAL A 92 5.64 -3.90 -24.08
N ALA A 93 5.77 -3.81 -25.38
CA ALA A 93 4.84 -3.09 -26.22
C ALA A 93 4.07 -4.08 -27.09
N LEU A 94 2.73 -4.08 -26.97
CA LEU A 94 1.84 -4.83 -27.85
C LEU A 94 1.54 -4.02 -29.10
N ASP A 95 1.56 -4.68 -30.25
CA ASP A 95 1.07 -4.08 -31.49
C ASP A 95 -0.47 -3.90 -31.44
N PRO A 96 -1.05 -2.96 -32.20
CA PRO A 96 -2.48 -2.64 -32.13
C PRO A 96 -3.41 -3.83 -32.35
N ASP A 97 -3.01 -4.80 -33.16
CA ASP A 97 -3.78 -6.03 -33.42
C ASP A 97 -3.44 -7.19 -32.45
N ALA A 98 -2.58 -6.91 -31.44
CA ALA A 98 -2.05 -7.87 -30.48
C ALA A 98 -1.44 -9.15 -31.13
N SER A 99 -1.07 -9.08 -32.41
CA SER A 99 -0.43 -10.18 -33.13
C SER A 99 1.06 -10.31 -32.84
N SER A 100 1.67 -9.28 -32.32
CA SER A 100 3.07 -9.29 -31.88
C SER A 100 3.33 -8.42 -30.65
N ALA A 101 4.44 -8.70 -29.97
CA ALA A 101 4.95 -7.87 -28.89
C ALA A 101 6.43 -7.56 -29.10
N THR A 102 6.81 -6.33 -28.85
CA THR A 102 8.21 -5.92 -28.76
C THR A 102 8.65 -5.95 -27.30
N LEU A 103 9.66 -6.76 -27.00
CA LEU A 103 10.32 -6.83 -25.70
C LEU A 103 11.62 -6.05 -25.75
N ALA A 104 11.87 -5.17 -24.80
CA ALA A 104 13.15 -4.47 -24.65
C ALA A 104 13.61 -4.47 -23.20
N LEU A 105 14.85 -4.85 -22.96
CA LEU A 105 15.52 -4.71 -21.67
C LEU A 105 16.40 -3.45 -21.74
N VAL A 106 16.06 -2.47 -20.92
CA VAL A 106 16.69 -1.15 -20.91
C VAL A 106 17.51 -1.01 -19.63
N ALA A 107 18.77 -0.67 -19.78
CA ALA A 107 19.68 -0.42 -18.67
C ALA A 107 19.38 0.94 -17.99
N PRO A 108 19.90 1.20 -16.78
CA PRO A 108 19.68 2.45 -16.03
C PRO A 108 20.14 3.70 -16.78
N ASP A 109 21.13 3.56 -17.68
CA ASP A 109 21.64 4.63 -18.55
C ASP A 109 20.72 4.94 -19.73
N GLY A 110 19.59 4.24 -19.87
CA GLY A 110 18.65 4.36 -20.98
C GLY A 110 19.03 3.56 -22.22
N GLY A 111 20.19 2.87 -22.21
CA GLY A 111 20.63 2.05 -23.32
C GLY A 111 19.85 0.74 -23.42
N VAL A 112 19.42 0.36 -24.62
CA VAL A 112 18.79 -0.94 -24.87
C VAL A 112 19.86 -2.02 -24.83
N GLU A 113 19.77 -2.94 -23.87
CA GLU A 113 20.70 -4.07 -23.73
C GLU A 113 20.27 -5.25 -24.60
N ARG A 114 18.97 -5.53 -24.65
CA ARG A 114 18.38 -6.59 -25.47
C ARG A 114 17.06 -6.12 -26.04
N GLN A 115 16.75 -6.58 -27.24
CA GLN A 115 15.45 -6.36 -27.87
C GLN A 115 15.06 -7.62 -28.64
N ALA A 116 13.79 -7.95 -28.62
CA ALA A 116 13.21 -9.04 -29.37
C ALA A 116 11.79 -8.71 -29.81
N GLN A 117 11.39 -9.21 -30.98
CA GLN A 117 9.99 -9.21 -31.39
C GLN A 117 9.45 -10.63 -31.27
N LEU A 118 8.28 -10.74 -30.66
CA LEU A 118 7.61 -11.99 -30.39
C LEU A 118 6.28 -12.01 -31.12
N GLN A 119 6.10 -13.03 -31.98
CA GLN A 119 4.77 -13.30 -32.57
C GLN A 119 3.86 -13.90 -31.49
N LEU A 120 2.67 -13.36 -31.35
CA LEU A 120 1.70 -13.75 -30.38
C LEU A 120 0.50 -14.44 -31.04
N PRO A 121 -0.06 -15.47 -30.41
CA PRO A 121 -1.32 -16.02 -30.87
C PRO A 121 -2.44 -15.00 -30.65
N SER A 122 -3.19 -14.67 -31.70
CA SER A 122 -4.28 -13.68 -31.67
C SER A 122 -5.62 -14.23 -31.17
N GLU A 123 -5.67 -15.49 -30.74
CA GLU A 123 -6.93 -16.17 -30.44
C GLU A 123 -7.59 -15.66 -29.15
N HIS A 124 -6.79 -15.48 -28.07
CA HIS A 124 -7.29 -15.01 -26.79
C HIS A 124 -6.13 -14.65 -25.84
N ARG A 125 -6.42 -13.80 -24.81
CA ARG A 125 -5.43 -13.29 -23.85
C ARG A 125 -4.62 -14.38 -23.14
N LEU A 126 -5.25 -15.51 -22.81
CA LEU A 126 -4.58 -16.64 -22.17
C LEU A 126 -3.46 -17.23 -23.04
N ALA A 127 -3.66 -17.33 -24.34
CA ALA A 127 -2.65 -17.81 -25.28
C ALA A 127 -1.48 -16.80 -25.42
N THR A 128 -1.80 -15.52 -25.49
CA THR A 128 -0.82 -14.42 -25.47
C THR A 128 0.07 -14.49 -24.22
N LEU A 129 -0.55 -14.63 -23.05
CA LEU A 129 0.15 -14.74 -21.76
C LEU A 129 1.03 -16.00 -21.72
N GLY A 130 0.52 -17.13 -22.23
CA GLY A 130 1.28 -18.38 -22.34
C GLY A 130 2.53 -18.24 -23.21
N ALA A 131 2.42 -17.54 -24.34
CA ALA A 131 3.56 -17.27 -25.22
C ALA A 131 4.62 -16.36 -24.55
N LEU A 132 4.16 -15.32 -23.83
CA LEU A 132 5.07 -14.45 -23.05
C LEU A 132 5.74 -15.25 -21.93
N ALA A 133 4.99 -16.04 -21.16
CA ALA A 133 5.51 -16.84 -20.07
C ALA A 133 6.60 -17.84 -20.51
N GLN A 134 6.51 -18.39 -21.72
CA GLN A 134 7.50 -19.28 -22.29
C GLN A 134 8.77 -18.55 -22.77
N ARG A 135 8.63 -17.31 -23.25
CA ARG A 135 9.73 -16.57 -23.91
C ARG A 135 10.49 -15.63 -22.99
N LEU A 136 9.80 -15.03 -22.02
CA LEU A 136 10.42 -14.07 -21.10
C LEU A 136 11.65 -14.62 -20.37
N PRO A 137 11.69 -15.87 -19.85
CA PRO A 137 12.86 -16.41 -19.18
C PRO A 137 14.10 -16.43 -20.08
N GLN A 138 13.92 -16.86 -21.32
CA GLN A 138 15.01 -16.90 -22.30
C GLN A 138 15.48 -15.50 -22.66
N PHE A 139 14.53 -14.58 -22.85
CA PHE A 139 14.81 -13.19 -23.15
C PHE A 139 15.60 -12.50 -22.03
N LEU A 140 15.21 -12.72 -20.79
CA LEU A 140 15.88 -12.15 -19.62
C LEU A 140 17.18 -12.88 -19.26
N GLY A 141 17.48 -14.03 -19.89
CA GLY A 141 18.65 -14.83 -19.53
C GLY A 141 18.58 -15.43 -18.13
N ALA A 142 17.36 -15.54 -17.59
CA ALA A 142 17.11 -16.12 -16.30
C ALA A 142 16.75 -17.59 -16.46
N GLN A 143 17.41 -18.45 -15.68
CA GLN A 143 16.86 -19.78 -15.42
C GLN A 143 15.76 -19.59 -14.37
N LEU A 144 14.51 -19.48 -14.81
CA LEU A 144 13.40 -19.61 -13.88
C LEU A 144 13.51 -20.97 -13.24
N ALA A 145 13.61 -21.02 -11.94
CA ALA A 145 13.79 -22.25 -11.19
C ALA A 145 12.62 -23.22 -11.49
N GLY A 146 12.96 -24.32 -12.22
CA GLY A 146 11.99 -25.28 -12.73
C GLY A 146 11.12 -24.67 -13.82
N SER A 147 11.10 -25.20 -15.04
CA SER A 147 10.17 -24.68 -16.06
C SER A 147 8.74 -24.81 -15.54
N PRO A 148 8.16 -23.78 -14.93
CA PRO A 148 6.81 -23.92 -14.42
C PRO A 148 5.92 -24.07 -15.64
N ASN A 149 5.06 -25.08 -15.62
CA ASN A 149 3.99 -25.12 -16.58
C ASN A 149 3.22 -23.81 -16.42
N TRP A 150 3.22 -22.93 -17.44
CA TRP A 150 2.55 -21.63 -17.38
C TRP A 150 1.06 -21.75 -16.99
N VAL A 151 0.41 -22.88 -17.31
CA VAL A 151 -0.94 -23.23 -16.89
C VAL A 151 -1.04 -23.31 -15.37
N THR A 152 -0.03 -23.88 -14.70
CA THR A 152 0.03 -23.94 -13.23
C THR A 152 0.18 -22.52 -12.64
N LEU A 153 0.97 -21.66 -13.28
CA LEU A 153 1.14 -20.27 -12.83
C LEU A 153 -0.14 -19.44 -12.96
N ILE A 154 -0.88 -19.64 -14.06
CA ILE A 154 -2.14 -18.94 -14.32
C ILE A 154 -3.29 -19.58 -13.52
N GLY A 155 -3.24 -20.89 -13.34
CA GLY A 155 -4.21 -21.67 -12.56
C GLY A 155 -5.40 -22.18 -13.36
N THR A 156 -5.44 -21.97 -14.68
CA THR A 156 -6.45 -22.51 -15.60
C THR A 156 -5.93 -22.58 -17.02
N ASP A 157 -6.42 -23.55 -17.79
CA ASP A 157 -6.24 -23.66 -19.25
C ASP A 157 -7.51 -23.26 -20.04
N ASP A 158 -8.59 -22.93 -19.33
CA ASP A 158 -9.85 -22.48 -19.92
C ASP A 158 -9.83 -20.96 -20.14
N ALA A 159 -9.80 -20.53 -21.40
CA ALA A 159 -9.76 -19.12 -21.78
C ALA A 159 -10.98 -18.33 -21.29
N ASN A 160 -12.18 -18.93 -21.30
CA ASN A 160 -13.38 -18.25 -20.83
C ASN A 160 -13.37 -18.09 -19.30
N ALA A 161 -12.87 -19.11 -18.58
CA ALA A 161 -12.69 -19.01 -17.14
C ALA A 161 -11.65 -17.93 -16.77
N TYR A 162 -10.57 -17.84 -17.53
CA TYR A 162 -9.55 -16.83 -17.35
C TYR A 162 -10.09 -15.42 -17.60
N ASP A 163 -10.78 -15.19 -18.71
CA ASP A 163 -11.35 -13.87 -19.03
C ASP A 163 -12.41 -13.44 -18.01
N ALA A 164 -13.25 -14.37 -17.53
CA ALA A 164 -14.21 -14.10 -16.46
C ALA A 164 -13.52 -13.73 -15.14
N TYR A 165 -12.45 -14.45 -14.78
CA TYR A 165 -11.62 -14.11 -13.61
C TYR A 165 -10.98 -12.74 -13.76
N LEU A 166 -10.36 -12.46 -14.91
CA LEU A 166 -9.59 -11.25 -15.16
C LEU A 166 -10.45 -9.99 -15.01
N ALA A 167 -11.68 -10.01 -15.51
CA ALA A 167 -12.60 -8.88 -15.38
C ALA A 167 -12.82 -8.49 -13.92
N ASP A 168 -13.07 -9.49 -13.06
CA ASP A 168 -13.28 -9.27 -11.63
C ASP A 168 -11.98 -8.98 -10.87
N ALA A 169 -10.88 -9.66 -11.24
CA ALA A 169 -9.58 -9.43 -10.62
C ALA A 169 -9.04 -8.02 -10.86
N LEU A 170 -9.16 -7.49 -12.08
CA LEU A 170 -8.74 -6.12 -12.37
C LEU A 170 -9.60 -5.06 -11.68
N GLU A 171 -10.90 -5.35 -11.48
CA GLU A 171 -11.80 -4.48 -10.72
C GLU A 171 -11.42 -4.43 -9.23
N LEU A 172 -10.98 -5.56 -8.66
CA LEU A 172 -10.60 -5.67 -7.25
C LEU A 172 -9.15 -5.28 -6.98
N LEU A 173 -8.23 -5.78 -7.80
CA LEU A 173 -6.79 -5.84 -7.52
C LEU A 173 -5.98 -4.98 -8.49
N GLY A 174 -6.55 -4.59 -9.62
CA GLY A 174 -5.88 -3.81 -10.65
C GLY A 174 -5.67 -2.34 -10.27
N PRO A 175 -4.93 -1.56 -11.09
CA PRO A 175 -4.65 -0.13 -10.84
C PRO A 175 -5.90 0.74 -10.74
N ALA A 176 -6.99 0.34 -11.41
CA ALA A 176 -8.31 1.00 -11.31
C ALA A 176 -9.17 0.46 -10.16
N GLY A 177 -8.67 -0.52 -9.41
CA GLY A 177 -9.35 -1.15 -8.28
C GLY A 177 -9.63 -0.17 -7.14
N GLN A 178 -10.74 -0.40 -6.44
CA GLN A 178 -11.15 0.44 -5.32
C GLN A 178 -10.57 -0.01 -3.97
N GLY A 179 -9.69 -1.01 -3.99
CA GLY A 179 -9.10 -1.62 -2.80
C GLY A 179 -10.03 -2.61 -2.09
N ILE A 180 -9.53 -3.17 -0.99
CA ILE A 180 -10.23 -4.22 -0.23
C ILE A 180 -11.33 -3.62 0.64
N THR A 181 -11.19 -2.37 1.02
CA THR A 181 -12.08 -1.74 1.98
C THR A 181 -13.24 -1.07 1.26
N ARG A 182 -14.36 -1.79 1.20
CA ARG A 182 -15.68 -1.26 0.82
C ARG A 182 -15.85 -0.88 -0.66
N LEU A 183 -15.83 -1.85 -1.51
CA LEU A 183 -16.72 -1.77 -2.66
C LEU A 183 -18.18 -1.83 -2.11
N GLY A 184 -18.64 -0.80 -1.42
CA GLY A 184 -20.00 -0.79 -0.88
C GLY A 184 -21.03 -0.80 -2.00
N GLY A 185 -22.04 -1.63 -1.89
CA GLY A 185 -23.20 -1.57 -2.76
C GLY A 185 -23.38 -2.74 -3.74
N PRO A 186 -24.29 -2.58 -4.71
CA PRO A 186 -24.71 -3.67 -5.63
C PRO A 186 -23.59 -4.21 -6.52
N GLN A 187 -22.51 -3.44 -6.74
CA GLN A 187 -21.40 -3.84 -7.59
C GLN A 187 -20.55 -4.93 -6.94
N SER A 188 -20.21 -4.78 -5.65
CA SER A 188 -19.44 -5.78 -4.92
C SER A 188 -20.15 -7.10 -4.78
N ALA A 189 -21.47 -7.06 -4.55
CA ALA A 189 -22.28 -8.28 -4.49
C ALA A 189 -22.25 -9.03 -5.83
N ARG A 190 -22.28 -8.30 -6.96
CA ARG A 190 -22.18 -8.91 -8.30
C ARG A 190 -20.82 -9.55 -8.55
N VAL A 191 -19.72 -8.92 -8.12
CA VAL A 191 -18.37 -9.50 -8.22
C VAL A 191 -18.29 -10.80 -7.43
N VAL A 192 -18.80 -10.82 -6.20
CA VAL A 192 -18.85 -12.04 -5.37
C VAL A 192 -19.66 -13.14 -6.08
N GLU A 193 -20.87 -12.86 -6.58
CA GLU A 193 -21.72 -13.83 -7.26
C GLU A 193 -21.03 -14.43 -8.50
N ARG A 194 -20.36 -13.59 -9.32
CA ARG A 194 -19.62 -14.06 -10.49
C ARG A 194 -18.44 -14.94 -10.09
N LEU A 195 -17.63 -14.52 -9.13
CA LEU A 195 -16.48 -15.29 -8.63
C LEU A 195 -16.91 -16.60 -7.96
N GLU A 196 -18.01 -16.61 -7.18
CA GLU A 196 -18.57 -17.84 -6.63
C GLU A 196 -18.98 -18.83 -7.73
N THR A 197 -19.64 -18.31 -8.78
CA THR A 197 -20.05 -19.12 -9.91
C THR A 197 -18.84 -19.69 -10.66
N LEU A 198 -17.81 -18.86 -10.86
CA LEU A 198 -16.55 -19.26 -11.48
C LEU A 198 -15.88 -20.38 -10.68
N VAL A 199 -15.69 -20.18 -9.37
CA VAL A 199 -15.03 -21.15 -8.47
C VAL A 199 -15.83 -22.45 -8.34
N ARG A 200 -17.17 -22.43 -8.41
CA ARG A 200 -17.98 -23.66 -8.45
C ARG A 200 -17.74 -24.46 -9.72
N ARG A 201 -17.60 -23.82 -10.89
CA ARG A 201 -17.35 -24.48 -12.17
C ARG A 201 -15.90 -24.92 -12.34
N HIS A 202 -14.96 -24.10 -11.89
CA HIS A 202 -13.52 -24.30 -12.04
C HIS A 202 -12.87 -24.43 -10.65
N SER A 203 -13.14 -25.54 -9.97
CA SER A 203 -12.78 -25.76 -8.57
C SER A 203 -11.26 -25.77 -8.30
N GLN A 204 -10.44 -25.95 -9.31
CA GLN A 204 -8.97 -25.94 -9.21
C GLN A 204 -8.36 -24.57 -9.53
N PHE A 205 -9.17 -23.56 -9.84
CA PHE A 205 -8.68 -22.23 -10.15
C PHE A 205 -8.36 -21.45 -8.86
N ALA A 206 -7.16 -21.65 -8.31
CA ALA A 206 -6.72 -21.11 -7.04
C ALA A 206 -6.73 -19.57 -7.00
N ARG A 207 -6.29 -18.90 -8.08
CA ARG A 207 -6.28 -17.42 -8.15
C ARG A 207 -7.72 -16.84 -8.10
N ALA A 208 -8.69 -17.49 -8.74
CA ALA A 208 -10.08 -17.07 -8.64
C ALA A 208 -10.63 -17.22 -7.21
N ARG A 209 -10.20 -18.25 -6.46
CA ARG A 209 -10.53 -18.38 -5.04
C ARG A 209 -9.92 -17.29 -4.18
N ALA A 210 -8.67 -16.91 -4.45
CA ALA A 210 -8.02 -15.82 -3.74
C ALA A 210 -8.72 -14.49 -4.00
N ALA A 211 -9.09 -14.21 -5.25
CA ALA A 211 -9.89 -13.04 -5.60
C ALA A 211 -11.28 -13.06 -4.91
N LEU A 212 -11.93 -14.23 -4.82
CA LEU A 212 -13.19 -14.38 -4.08
C LEU A 212 -13.02 -14.08 -2.58
N ALA A 213 -11.89 -14.49 -1.97
CA ALA A 213 -11.60 -14.17 -0.57
C ALA A 213 -11.51 -12.65 -0.35
N ILE A 214 -10.82 -11.94 -1.24
CA ILE A 214 -10.75 -10.48 -1.22
C ILE A 214 -12.14 -9.86 -1.45
N ALA A 215 -12.91 -10.39 -2.40
CA ALA A 215 -14.25 -9.88 -2.69
C ALA A 215 -15.19 -9.99 -1.48
N TYR A 216 -15.17 -11.09 -0.73
CA TYR A 216 -15.94 -11.21 0.52
C TYR A 216 -15.55 -10.15 1.55
N LEU A 217 -14.26 -9.84 1.68
CA LEU A 217 -13.76 -8.82 2.62
C LEU A 217 -14.13 -7.39 2.20
N SER A 218 -14.41 -7.18 0.90
CA SER A 218 -14.84 -5.88 0.36
C SER A 218 -16.33 -5.62 0.54
N LEU A 219 -17.13 -6.63 0.84
CA LEU A 219 -18.55 -6.44 1.12
C LEU A 219 -18.74 -5.67 2.43
N GLY A 220 -19.53 -4.60 2.37
CA GLY A 220 -20.06 -3.93 3.55
C GLY A 220 -21.32 -4.63 4.05
N GLY A 221 -21.78 -4.29 5.25
CA GLY A 221 -23.04 -4.79 5.80
C GLY A 221 -22.92 -5.30 7.22
N GLU A 222 -24.03 -5.87 7.75
CA GLU A 222 -24.11 -6.23 9.17
C GLU A 222 -23.46 -7.59 9.50
N ASP A 223 -23.22 -8.45 8.52
CA ASP A 223 -22.66 -9.81 8.75
C ASP A 223 -21.18 -9.93 8.40
N GLN A 224 -20.36 -9.04 8.96
CA GLN A 224 -18.91 -9.03 8.73
C GLN A 224 -18.21 -10.31 9.24
N SER A 225 -18.76 -10.96 10.26
CA SER A 225 -18.20 -12.20 10.83
C SER A 225 -18.32 -13.37 9.87
N SER A 226 -19.50 -13.58 9.27
CA SER A 226 -19.72 -14.64 8.27
C SER A 226 -18.91 -14.37 7.01
N LEU A 227 -18.83 -13.12 6.54
CA LEU A 227 -18.02 -12.75 5.39
C LEU A 227 -16.52 -13.03 5.63
N ALA A 228 -16.01 -12.70 6.82
CA ALA A 228 -14.64 -13.02 7.19
C ALA A 228 -14.37 -14.54 7.23
N GLN A 229 -15.35 -15.35 7.66
CA GLN A 229 -15.24 -16.81 7.64
C GLN A 229 -15.23 -17.36 6.21
N LEU A 230 -16.09 -16.86 5.32
CA LEU A 230 -16.09 -17.23 3.90
C LEU A 230 -14.80 -16.85 3.21
N ALA A 231 -14.28 -15.67 3.50
CA ALA A 231 -12.98 -15.21 3.01
C ALA A 231 -11.85 -16.12 3.49
N GLN A 232 -11.81 -16.47 4.78
CA GLN A 232 -10.84 -17.40 5.32
C GLN A 232 -10.85 -18.75 4.60
N MET A 233 -12.04 -19.37 4.51
CA MET A 233 -12.21 -20.67 3.83
C MET A 233 -11.77 -20.62 2.37
N SER A 234 -12.06 -19.52 1.68
CA SER A 234 -11.65 -19.35 0.27
C SER A 234 -10.14 -19.18 0.15
N ALA A 235 -9.53 -18.37 0.98
CA ALA A 235 -8.08 -18.16 0.99
C ALA A 235 -7.32 -19.43 1.37
N GLU A 236 -7.73 -20.15 2.41
CA GLU A 236 -7.10 -21.42 2.83
C GLU A 236 -7.18 -22.50 1.74
N ARG A 237 -8.32 -22.56 1.02
CA ARG A 237 -8.45 -23.49 -0.13
C ARG A 237 -7.61 -23.05 -1.32
N ALA A 238 -7.42 -21.74 -1.55
CA ALA A 238 -6.52 -21.25 -2.57
C ALA A 238 -5.08 -21.66 -2.26
N LEU A 239 -4.61 -21.43 -1.03
CA LEU A 239 -3.27 -21.79 -0.59
C LEU A 239 -3.02 -23.31 -0.52
N ALA A 240 -4.06 -24.10 -0.28
CA ALA A 240 -3.94 -25.57 -0.37
C ALA A 240 -3.71 -26.10 -1.80
N GLN A 241 -4.06 -25.29 -2.82
CA GLN A 241 -3.82 -25.62 -4.24
C GLN A 241 -2.51 -24.98 -4.74
N ASP A 242 -2.20 -23.77 -4.26
CA ASP A 242 -1.03 -22.99 -4.66
C ASP A 242 -0.66 -22.04 -3.50
N ASP A 243 0.42 -22.33 -2.81
CA ASP A 243 0.88 -21.59 -1.61
C ASP A 243 1.66 -20.31 -1.93
N GLU A 244 1.84 -19.98 -3.22
CA GLU A 244 2.52 -18.78 -3.70
C GLU A 244 1.54 -17.69 -4.21
N ILE A 245 0.29 -17.65 -3.73
CA ILE A 245 -0.69 -16.62 -4.08
C ILE A 245 -0.69 -15.49 -3.05
N ALA A 246 -0.13 -14.34 -3.42
CA ALA A 246 -0.02 -13.16 -2.56
C ALA A 246 -1.39 -12.68 -2.04
N GLU A 247 -2.41 -12.66 -2.90
CA GLU A 247 -3.76 -12.22 -2.56
C GLU A 247 -4.43 -13.11 -1.51
N ALA A 248 -4.15 -14.42 -1.52
CA ALA A 248 -4.68 -15.35 -0.52
C ALA A 248 -4.05 -15.10 0.86
N HIS A 249 -2.74 -14.86 0.90
CA HIS A 249 -2.06 -14.43 2.13
C HIS A 249 -2.58 -13.09 2.62
N ALA A 250 -2.74 -12.09 1.74
CA ALA A 250 -3.31 -10.79 2.09
C ALA A 250 -4.72 -10.94 2.67
N ALA A 251 -5.58 -11.77 2.08
CA ALA A 251 -6.91 -12.06 2.61
C ALA A 251 -6.87 -12.67 4.01
N LEU A 252 -5.98 -13.63 4.26
CA LEU A 252 -5.81 -14.21 5.60
C LEU A 252 -5.29 -13.18 6.61
N GLY A 253 -4.37 -12.31 6.20
CA GLY A 253 -3.88 -11.20 7.02
C GLY A 253 -5.03 -10.31 7.48
N LEU A 254 -5.90 -9.90 6.56
CA LEU A 254 -7.08 -9.08 6.88
C LEU A 254 -8.08 -9.78 7.79
N VAL A 255 -8.34 -11.07 7.59
CA VAL A 255 -9.20 -11.87 8.48
C VAL A 255 -8.62 -11.91 9.90
N ARG A 256 -7.33 -12.14 10.04
CA ARG A 256 -6.64 -12.19 11.34
C ARG A 256 -6.64 -10.84 12.03
N MET A 257 -6.37 -9.76 11.27
CA MET A 257 -6.43 -8.38 11.78
C MET A 257 -7.82 -8.04 12.34
N ARG A 258 -8.91 -8.43 11.65
CA ARG A 258 -10.28 -8.23 12.13
C ARG A 258 -10.58 -8.98 13.45
N ARG A 259 -9.88 -10.08 13.70
CA ARG A 259 -9.99 -10.87 14.95
C ARG A 259 -9.08 -10.37 16.08
N GLY A 260 -8.22 -9.41 15.83
CA GLY A 260 -7.23 -8.93 16.77
C GLY A 260 -5.97 -9.82 16.87
N ASP A 261 -5.78 -10.74 15.93
CA ASP A 261 -4.59 -11.60 15.85
C ASP A 261 -3.48 -10.85 15.08
N TRP A 262 -3.00 -9.75 15.65
CA TRP A 262 -2.13 -8.76 14.99
C TRP A 262 -0.83 -9.34 14.46
N THR A 263 -0.10 -10.10 15.30
CA THR A 263 1.17 -10.74 14.91
C THR A 263 0.96 -11.71 13.75
N ALA A 264 -0.06 -12.55 13.85
CA ALA A 264 -0.36 -13.50 12.78
C ALA A 264 -0.90 -12.82 11.51
N ALA A 265 -1.56 -11.66 11.64
CA ALA A 265 -1.96 -10.85 10.48
C ALA A 265 -0.74 -10.30 9.76
N ASP A 266 0.19 -9.74 10.52
CA ASP A 266 1.43 -9.18 10.03
C ASP A 266 2.29 -10.22 9.29
N GLU A 267 2.46 -11.43 9.86
CA GLU A 267 3.14 -12.54 9.20
C GLU A 267 2.54 -12.90 7.83
N GLN A 268 1.20 -12.81 7.71
CA GLN A 268 0.53 -13.07 6.45
C GLN A 268 0.75 -11.94 5.43
N PHE A 269 0.72 -10.69 5.88
CA PHE A 269 1.05 -9.56 5.01
C PHE A 269 2.51 -9.59 4.56
N ASP A 270 3.45 -9.88 5.46
CA ASP A 270 4.86 -10.06 5.12
C ASP A 270 5.04 -11.18 4.07
N ARG A 271 4.32 -12.30 4.22
CA ARG A 271 4.35 -13.38 3.23
C ARG A 271 3.79 -12.93 1.88
N ALA A 272 2.69 -12.18 1.88
CA ALA A 272 2.11 -11.62 0.66
C ALA A 272 3.08 -10.65 -0.04
N LEU A 273 3.72 -9.74 0.72
CA LEU A 273 4.68 -8.78 0.18
C LEU A 273 5.99 -9.43 -0.29
N ALA A 274 6.40 -10.54 0.34
CA ALA A 274 7.53 -11.33 -0.14
C ALA A 274 7.26 -12.02 -1.48
N LEU A 275 5.99 -12.38 -1.75
CA LEU A 275 5.54 -12.95 -3.03
C LEU A 275 5.29 -11.87 -4.08
N ASP A 276 4.69 -10.75 -3.68
CA ASP A 276 4.44 -9.60 -4.55
C ASP A 276 4.58 -8.28 -3.76
N ALA A 277 5.70 -7.59 -3.90
CA ALA A 277 5.96 -6.31 -3.24
C ALA A 277 4.97 -5.20 -3.65
N ASN A 278 4.25 -5.38 -4.76
CA ASN A 278 3.21 -4.47 -5.26
C ASN A 278 1.78 -4.98 -4.99
N SER A 279 1.61 -5.93 -4.08
CA SER A 279 0.27 -6.35 -3.63
C SER A 279 -0.41 -5.19 -2.89
N ALA A 280 -1.28 -4.46 -3.58
CA ALA A 280 -2.00 -3.33 -3.00
C ALA A 280 -2.80 -3.74 -1.75
N ALA A 281 -3.35 -4.95 -1.76
CA ALA A 281 -4.06 -5.55 -0.65
C ALA A 281 -3.18 -5.75 0.59
N ALA A 282 -1.97 -6.27 0.41
CA ALA A 282 -1.05 -6.49 1.50
C ALA A 282 -0.46 -5.17 2.02
N LEU A 283 -0.14 -4.23 1.11
CA LEU A 283 0.33 -2.88 1.46
C LEU A 283 -0.72 -2.11 2.27
N GLU A 284 -1.98 -2.10 1.83
CA GLU A 284 -3.10 -1.52 2.60
C GLU A 284 -3.22 -2.20 3.96
N GLY A 285 -3.21 -3.54 3.98
CA GLY A 285 -3.33 -4.33 5.20
C GLY A 285 -2.21 -4.03 6.21
N SER A 286 -0.95 -4.09 5.80
CA SER A 286 0.22 -3.78 6.65
C SER A 286 0.17 -2.36 7.16
N GLY A 287 -0.08 -1.39 6.27
CA GLY A 287 -0.13 0.01 6.65
C GLY A 287 -1.27 0.32 7.63
N CYS A 288 -2.48 -0.19 7.36
CA CYS A 288 -3.61 0.00 8.25
C CYS A 288 -3.44 -0.72 9.61
N LEU A 289 -2.82 -1.90 9.62
CA LEU A 289 -2.47 -2.63 10.86
C LEU A 289 -1.53 -1.80 11.73
N LEU A 290 -0.45 -1.29 11.15
CA LEU A 290 0.51 -0.44 11.85
C LEU A 290 -0.14 0.86 12.35
N ALA A 291 -1.04 1.46 11.55
CA ALA A 291 -1.80 2.64 11.95
C ALA A 291 -2.76 2.36 13.12
N ASP A 292 -3.45 1.22 13.11
CA ASP A 292 -4.30 0.78 14.23
C ASP A 292 -3.49 0.48 15.50
N ALA A 293 -2.24 0.02 15.35
CA ALA A 293 -1.29 -0.15 16.45
C ALA A 293 -0.64 1.17 16.93
N GLY A 294 -0.89 2.29 16.25
CA GLY A 294 -0.35 3.61 16.59
C GLY A 294 1.06 3.89 16.08
N GLN A 295 1.56 3.08 15.17
CA GLN A 295 2.89 3.19 14.55
C GLN A 295 2.79 3.93 13.21
N TYR A 296 2.36 5.19 13.24
CA TYR A 296 2.06 6.01 12.06
C TYR A 296 3.26 6.22 11.13
N ALA A 297 4.45 6.41 11.73
CA ALA A 297 5.67 6.58 10.96
C ALA A 297 6.02 5.33 10.13
N ALA A 298 5.82 4.15 10.72
CA ALA A 298 6.04 2.88 10.03
C ALA A 298 4.91 2.54 9.03
N ALA A 299 3.66 2.98 9.31
CA ALA A 299 2.51 2.75 8.44
C ALA A 299 2.58 3.53 7.12
N ARG A 300 3.09 4.77 7.18
CA ARG A 300 3.05 5.73 6.06
C ARG A 300 3.58 5.18 4.73
N PRO A 301 4.79 4.61 4.63
CA PRO A 301 5.33 4.15 3.35
C PRO A 301 4.44 3.08 2.70
N PHE A 302 3.86 2.16 3.49
CA PHE A 302 2.96 1.13 2.97
C PHE A 302 1.67 1.74 2.41
N VAL A 303 1.05 2.65 3.16
CA VAL A 303 -0.21 3.29 2.75
C VAL A 303 -0.02 4.17 1.52
N GLU A 304 1.04 4.97 1.47
CA GLU A 304 1.36 5.82 0.32
C GLU A 304 1.62 4.96 -0.93
N HIS A 305 2.34 3.85 -0.78
CA HIS A 305 2.57 2.93 -1.89
C HIS A 305 1.25 2.30 -2.37
N ALA A 306 0.38 1.85 -1.45
CA ALA A 306 -0.94 1.32 -1.80
C ALA A 306 -1.79 2.34 -2.58
N VAL A 307 -1.80 3.61 -2.16
CA VAL A 307 -2.52 4.71 -2.86
C VAL A 307 -1.94 4.97 -4.24
N LYS A 308 -0.62 4.89 -4.43
CA LYS A 308 0.00 5.05 -5.75
C LYS A 308 -0.35 3.91 -6.71
N LEU A 309 -0.38 2.68 -6.21
CA LEU A 309 -0.80 1.51 -7.00
C LEU A 309 -2.28 1.56 -7.38
N GLN A 310 -3.11 1.98 -6.43
CA GLN A 310 -4.56 2.05 -6.58
C GLN A 310 -5.08 3.41 -6.07
N PRO A 311 -5.07 4.46 -6.91
CA PRO A 311 -5.51 5.81 -6.50
C PRO A 311 -6.96 5.88 -6.01
N ARG A 312 -7.81 4.92 -6.41
CA ARG A 312 -9.21 4.80 -5.98
C ARG A 312 -9.42 3.93 -4.74
N ASN A 313 -8.36 3.37 -4.18
CA ASN A 313 -8.42 2.53 -2.99
C ASN A 313 -8.92 3.34 -1.78
N VAL A 314 -10.18 3.14 -1.43
CA VAL A 314 -10.86 3.88 -0.35
C VAL A 314 -10.21 3.62 1.00
N GLY A 315 -9.83 2.37 1.29
CA GLY A 315 -9.24 1.99 2.58
C GLY A 315 -7.85 2.58 2.78
N ALA A 316 -6.99 2.48 1.78
CA ALA A 316 -5.67 3.08 1.84
C ALA A 316 -5.76 4.62 1.97
N ARG A 317 -6.65 5.26 1.21
CA ARG A 317 -6.88 6.72 1.28
C ARG A 317 -7.48 7.15 2.63
N GLU A 318 -8.40 6.38 3.21
CA GLU A 318 -8.92 6.64 4.55
C GLU A 318 -7.80 6.49 5.60
N CYS A 319 -7.00 5.42 5.50
CA CYS A 319 -5.86 5.21 6.39
C CYS A 319 -4.87 6.38 6.30
N LEU A 320 -4.53 6.81 5.08
CA LEU A 320 -3.67 7.97 4.85
C LEU A 320 -4.24 9.25 5.48
N ALA A 321 -5.55 9.46 5.39
CA ALA A 321 -6.20 10.62 6.01
C ALA A 321 -6.02 10.66 7.54
N TYR A 322 -6.01 9.51 8.21
CA TYR A 322 -5.66 9.46 9.65
C TYR A 322 -4.20 9.81 9.90
N LEU A 323 -3.29 9.36 9.05
CA LEU A 323 -1.86 9.65 9.15
C LEU A 323 -1.58 11.14 8.90
N ASP A 324 -2.34 11.77 8.01
CA ASP A 324 -2.20 13.19 7.63
C ASP A 324 -2.99 14.14 8.52
N ALA A 325 -3.91 13.65 9.35
CA ALA A 325 -4.73 14.47 10.22
C ALA A 325 -3.91 15.33 11.21
N GLY A 326 -2.63 15.05 11.39
CA GLY A 326 -1.68 15.85 12.16
C GLY A 326 -0.73 16.70 11.32
N ALA A 327 -0.81 16.64 9.99
CA ALA A 327 0.00 17.42 9.07
C ALA A 327 -0.78 18.67 8.63
N ASP A 328 -0.09 19.80 8.49
CA ASP A 328 -0.70 21.07 8.05
C ASP A 328 -1.10 21.05 6.57
N GLU A 329 -0.73 20.02 5.84
CA GLU A 329 -0.97 19.90 4.40
C GLU A 329 -1.93 18.73 4.12
N ILE A 330 -3.17 19.06 3.70
CA ILE A 330 -4.10 18.09 3.12
C ILE A 330 -3.62 17.84 1.68
N VAL A 331 -3.07 16.66 1.42
CA VAL A 331 -2.66 16.27 0.07
C VAL A 331 -3.90 16.26 -0.83
N GLY A 332 -4.05 17.31 -1.64
CA GLY A 332 -5.11 17.45 -2.62
C GLY A 332 -4.88 16.46 -3.78
N SER A 333 -5.83 15.55 -3.99
CA SER A 333 -5.98 14.86 -5.27
C SER A 333 -7.04 15.60 -6.09
N ASP A 334 -6.84 15.72 -7.41
CA ASP A 334 -7.80 16.34 -8.34
C ASP A 334 -9.17 15.63 -8.41
N GLU A 335 -9.29 14.47 -7.78
CA GLU A 335 -10.49 13.65 -7.73
C GLU A 335 -11.24 13.85 -6.41
N LYS A 336 -12.59 13.97 -6.46
CA LYS A 336 -13.44 14.13 -5.28
C LYS A 336 -13.11 13.04 -4.24
N PRO A 337 -12.73 13.41 -3.00
CA PRO A 337 -12.33 12.43 -2.00
C PRO A 337 -13.52 11.53 -1.61
N PRO A 338 -13.28 10.24 -1.29
CA PRO A 338 -14.29 9.35 -0.75
C PRO A 338 -14.90 9.90 0.55
N SER A 339 -16.17 9.60 0.81
CA SER A 339 -16.85 10.06 2.04
C SER A 339 -16.15 9.64 3.33
N ALA A 340 -15.48 8.50 3.35
CA ALA A 340 -14.66 8.04 4.48
C ALA A 340 -13.50 9.01 4.76
N VAL A 341 -12.79 9.44 3.75
CA VAL A 341 -11.70 10.43 3.85
C VAL A 341 -12.23 11.75 4.38
N VAL A 342 -13.35 12.25 3.79
CA VAL A 342 -13.97 13.51 4.20
C VAL A 342 -14.36 13.49 5.67
N ARG A 343 -14.87 12.37 6.18
CA ARG A 343 -15.24 12.24 7.60
C ARG A 343 -14.05 12.40 8.54
N VAL A 344 -12.89 11.81 8.18
CA VAL A 344 -11.65 11.95 8.97
C VAL A 344 -11.15 13.39 8.95
N GLN A 345 -11.15 14.02 7.77
CA GLN A 345 -10.73 15.42 7.61
C GLN A 345 -11.67 16.38 8.39
N ALA A 346 -12.98 16.16 8.33
CA ALA A 346 -13.95 16.93 9.09
C ALA A 346 -13.77 16.77 10.61
N LEU A 347 -13.48 15.53 11.09
CA LEU A 347 -13.14 15.30 12.50
C LEU A 347 -11.92 16.13 12.91
N ALA A 348 -10.84 16.06 12.13
CA ALA A 348 -9.61 16.79 12.41
C ALA A 348 -9.86 18.31 12.46
N ALA A 349 -10.61 18.85 11.49
CA ALA A 349 -10.97 20.26 11.41
C ALA A 349 -11.82 20.70 12.63
N ILE A 350 -12.87 19.95 13.01
CA ILE A 350 -13.67 20.25 14.19
C ILE A 350 -12.81 20.27 15.46
N LEU A 351 -11.93 19.29 15.63
CA LEU A 351 -11.05 19.20 16.79
C LEU A 351 -9.99 20.32 16.83
N ALA A 352 -9.63 20.87 15.66
CA ALA A 352 -8.79 22.05 15.51
C ALA A 352 -9.58 23.37 15.68
N SER A 353 -10.91 23.31 15.92
CA SER A 353 -11.82 24.45 16.02
C SER A 353 -12.07 25.17 14.67
N ASP A 354 -11.81 24.52 13.56
CA ASP A 354 -12.11 24.99 12.22
C ASP A 354 -13.42 24.35 11.71
N VAL A 355 -14.53 24.85 12.24
CA VAL A 355 -15.87 24.30 11.93
C VAL A 355 -16.32 24.67 10.51
N ASP A 356 -15.81 25.75 9.95
CA ASP A 356 -16.19 26.19 8.60
C ASP A 356 -15.61 25.27 7.53
N THR A 357 -14.34 24.88 7.64
CA THR A 357 -13.72 23.87 6.77
C THR A 357 -14.45 22.53 6.89
N ALA A 358 -14.78 22.07 8.11
CA ALA A 358 -15.56 20.86 8.31
C ALA A 358 -16.95 20.94 7.64
N ARG A 359 -17.63 22.08 7.76
CA ARG A 359 -18.94 22.33 7.14
C ARG A 359 -18.86 22.23 5.62
N GLN A 360 -17.88 22.87 5.01
CA GLN A 360 -17.69 22.84 3.56
C GLN A 360 -17.44 21.43 3.05
N ALA A 361 -16.54 20.69 3.71
CA ALA A 361 -16.20 19.32 3.35
C ALA A 361 -17.42 18.39 3.45
N LEU A 362 -18.14 18.41 4.58
CA LEU A 362 -19.30 17.56 4.80
C LEU A 362 -20.46 17.90 3.88
N ARG A 363 -20.71 19.17 3.58
CA ARG A 363 -21.77 19.60 2.64
C ARG A 363 -21.54 19.04 1.22
N GLY A 364 -20.29 18.91 0.79
CA GLY A 364 -19.95 18.33 -0.51
C GLY A 364 -20.05 16.79 -0.58
N SER A 365 -20.18 16.12 0.56
CA SER A 365 -20.10 14.65 0.66
C SER A 365 -21.34 13.98 1.25
N THR A 366 -22.31 14.72 1.76
CA THR A 366 -23.55 14.20 2.36
C THR A 366 -24.78 14.69 1.59
N SER A 367 -25.91 13.99 1.73
CA SER A 367 -27.20 14.43 1.21
C SER A 367 -27.69 15.68 1.95
N ASP A 368 -28.58 16.46 1.32
CA ASP A 368 -29.18 17.62 1.98
C ASP A 368 -30.04 17.23 3.20
N GLU A 369 -30.61 16.04 3.19
CA GLU A 369 -31.36 15.49 4.32
C GLU A 369 -30.43 15.16 5.48
N ASP A 370 -29.40 14.34 5.25
CA ASP A 370 -28.40 14.01 6.27
C ASP A 370 -27.70 15.23 6.82
N PHE A 371 -27.40 16.20 5.93
CA PHE A 371 -26.77 17.45 6.36
C PHE A 371 -27.62 18.17 7.40
N ARG A 372 -28.94 18.27 7.17
CA ARG A 372 -29.86 18.93 8.11
C ARG A 372 -30.10 18.13 9.38
N GLU A 373 -30.17 16.81 9.28
CA GLU A 373 -30.63 15.97 10.37
C GLU A 373 -29.54 15.62 11.40
N TRP A 374 -28.29 15.44 10.98
CA TRP A 374 -27.22 15.09 11.91
C TRP A 374 -25.93 15.89 11.75
N VAL A 375 -25.57 16.36 10.50
CA VAL A 375 -24.34 17.12 10.28
C VAL A 375 -24.44 18.51 10.87
N GLU A 376 -25.50 19.27 10.56
CA GLU A 376 -25.69 20.61 11.11
C GLU A 376 -25.80 20.63 12.63
N PRO A 377 -26.56 19.74 13.29
CA PRO A 377 -26.53 19.59 14.74
C PRO A 377 -25.12 19.30 15.31
N LEU A 378 -24.34 18.44 14.66
CA LEU A 378 -22.94 18.16 15.04
C LEU A 378 -22.09 19.43 15.01
N LEU A 379 -22.14 20.20 13.89
CA LEU A 379 -21.34 21.41 13.71
C LEU A 379 -21.76 22.52 14.70
N GLN A 380 -23.05 22.67 14.97
CA GLN A 380 -23.55 23.61 15.99
C GLN A 380 -23.07 23.21 17.39
N ALA A 381 -23.11 21.92 17.74
CA ALA A 381 -22.65 21.41 19.02
C ALA A 381 -21.12 21.52 19.20
N ALA A 382 -20.36 21.54 18.12
CA ALA A 382 -18.91 21.78 18.14
C ALA A 382 -18.56 23.19 18.63
N THR A 383 -19.43 24.17 18.38
CA THR A 383 -19.27 25.57 18.82
C THR A 383 -20.05 25.89 20.09
N ASP A 384 -21.19 25.22 20.32
CA ASP A 384 -22.07 25.44 21.47
C ASP A 384 -22.28 24.14 22.25
N ARG A 385 -21.59 24.01 23.39
CA ARG A 385 -21.63 22.80 24.24
C ARG A 385 -23.02 22.46 24.78
N ALA A 386 -23.94 23.43 24.88
CA ALA A 386 -25.30 23.21 25.33
C ALA A 386 -26.10 22.31 24.38
N ARG A 387 -25.72 22.30 23.09
CA ARG A 387 -26.36 21.51 22.02
C ARG A 387 -25.84 20.08 21.90
N ILE A 388 -24.82 19.69 22.66
CA ILE A 388 -24.22 18.36 22.54
C ILE A 388 -25.22 17.22 22.78
N PRO A 389 -26.13 17.27 23.79
CA PRO A 389 -27.10 16.19 24.00
C PRO A 389 -28.00 15.97 22.76
N ASP A 390 -28.51 17.04 22.17
CA ASP A 390 -29.38 16.98 20.99
C ASP A 390 -28.64 16.46 19.75
N ALA A 391 -27.40 16.91 19.57
CA ALA A 391 -26.54 16.43 18.48
C ALA A 391 -26.23 14.93 18.62
N LEU A 392 -25.88 14.45 19.81
CA LEU A 392 -25.66 13.01 20.04
C LEU A 392 -26.92 12.20 19.79
N GLN A 393 -28.09 12.70 20.17
CA GLN A 393 -29.36 12.03 19.89
C GLN A 393 -29.61 11.93 18.37
N SER A 394 -29.37 13.00 17.62
CA SER A 394 -29.50 13.02 16.16
C SER A 394 -28.54 12.05 15.48
N ILE A 395 -27.28 12.03 15.92
CA ILE A 395 -26.24 11.11 15.43
C ILE A 395 -26.62 9.65 15.72
N THR A 396 -27.04 9.35 16.95
CA THR A 396 -27.45 7.97 17.33
C THR A 396 -28.68 7.53 16.53
N ARG A 397 -29.63 8.42 16.26
CA ARG A 397 -30.77 8.14 15.40
C ARG A 397 -30.32 7.83 13.98
N ALA A 398 -29.45 8.66 13.37
CA ALA A 398 -28.91 8.41 12.04
C ALA A 398 -28.18 7.07 11.95
N ALA A 399 -27.46 6.67 13.00
CA ALA A 399 -26.83 5.35 13.09
C ALA A 399 -27.86 4.21 13.20
N SER A 400 -28.92 4.38 14.01
CA SER A 400 -29.98 3.38 14.15
C SER A 400 -30.78 3.19 12.88
N ASP A 401 -30.93 4.25 12.07
CA ASP A 401 -31.61 4.23 10.78
C ASP A 401 -30.72 3.70 9.64
N GLY A 402 -29.47 3.30 9.94
CA GLY A 402 -28.49 2.80 8.96
C GLY A 402 -27.96 3.86 7.99
N ARG A 403 -28.17 5.16 8.25
CA ARG A 403 -27.68 6.26 7.42
C ARG A 403 -26.20 6.58 7.62
N ILE A 404 -25.68 6.27 8.80
CA ILE A 404 -24.25 6.34 9.12
C ILE A 404 -23.79 5.02 9.75
N ASP A 405 -22.54 4.67 9.48
CA ASP A 405 -21.90 3.51 10.09
C ASP A 405 -21.40 3.81 11.51
N ALA A 406 -21.08 2.77 12.27
CA ALA A 406 -20.58 2.88 13.62
C ALA A 406 -19.26 3.67 13.74
N THR A 407 -18.41 3.62 12.70
CA THR A 407 -17.19 4.42 12.65
C THR A 407 -17.52 5.91 12.61
N THR A 408 -18.46 6.31 11.75
CA THR A 408 -18.93 7.72 11.68
C THR A 408 -19.54 8.17 13.01
N GLU A 409 -20.36 7.33 13.65
CA GLU A 409 -20.93 7.63 14.97
C GLU A 409 -19.84 7.90 16.02
N ILE A 410 -18.78 7.05 16.04
CA ILE A 410 -17.64 7.19 16.95
C ILE A 410 -16.85 8.47 16.64
N LEU A 411 -16.60 8.78 15.34
CA LEU A 411 -15.92 10.00 14.93
C LEU A 411 -16.67 11.25 15.37
N CYS A 412 -18.00 11.27 15.24
CA CYS A 412 -18.83 12.37 15.72
C CYS A 412 -18.73 12.55 17.25
N GLY A 413 -18.75 11.45 18.00
CA GLY A 413 -18.54 11.50 19.46
C GLY A 413 -17.16 12.04 19.84
N ALA A 414 -16.12 11.70 19.09
CA ALA A 414 -14.77 12.23 19.26
C ALA A 414 -14.69 13.72 18.91
N ALA A 415 -15.33 14.16 17.81
CA ALA A 415 -15.43 15.56 17.43
C ALA A 415 -16.05 16.43 18.54
N LEU A 416 -17.06 15.91 19.23
CA LEU A 416 -17.71 16.57 20.38
C LEU A 416 -16.95 16.36 21.70
N ARG A 417 -15.76 15.76 21.67
CA ARG A 417 -14.91 15.44 22.84
C ARG A 417 -15.64 14.60 23.92
N ARG A 418 -16.51 13.68 23.49
CA ARG A 418 -17.29 12.80 24.38
C ARG A 418 -16.64 11.40 24.50
N GLY A 419 -15.54 11.33 25.24
CA GLY A 419 -14.77 10.10 25.43
C GLY A 419 -15.62 8.92 25.92
N GLU A 420 -16.52 9.14 26.88
CA GLU A 420 -17.41 8.08 27.38
C GLU A 420 -18.33 7.51 26.28
N PHE A 421 -18.89 8.38 25.44
CA PHE A 421 -19.70 7.94 24.28
C PHE A 421 -18.87 7.12 23.30
N VAL A 422 -17.67 7.60 22.95
CA VAL A 422 -16.72 6.91 22.04
C VAL A 422 -16.40 5.52 22.55
N PHE A 423 -15.98 5.40 23.81
CA PHE A 423 -15.56 4.11 24.38
C PHE A 423 -16.72 3.16 24.65
N ASN A 424 -17.92 3.66 24.97
CA ASN A 424 -19.13 2.83 25.05
C ASN A 424 -19.44 2.19 23.71
N ARG A 425 -19.33 2.96 22.61
CA ARG A 425 -19.58 2.45 21.27
C ARG A 425 -18.50 1.47 20.81
N MET A 426 -17.21 1.79 21.02
CA MET A 426 -16.10 0.87 20.73
C MET A 426 -16.24 -0.46 21.49
N ALA A 427 -16.55 -0.42 22.79
CA ALA A 427 -16.76 -1.63 23.59
C ALA A 427 -17.97 -2.45 23.11
N ARG A 428 -18.97 -1.81 22.55
CA ARG A 428 -20.11 -2.52 21.94
C ARG A 428 -19.63 -3.25 20.67
N LEU A 429 -18.90 -2.61 19.77
CA LEU A 429 -18.34 -3.24 18.57
C LEU A 429 -17.46 -4.44 18.92
N GLN A 430 -16.61 -4.33 19.97
CA GLN A 430 -15.79 -5.45 20.42
C GLN A 430 -16.63 -6.65 20.88
N ARG A 431 -17.74 -6.42 21.60
CA ARG A 431 -18.66 -7.52 22.01
C ARG A 431 -19.40 -8.15 20.84
N GLU A 432 -19.69 -7.36 19.80
CA GLU A 432 -20.36 -7.79 18.57
C GLU A 432 -19.35 -8.40 17.55
N HIS A 433 -18.06 -8.44 17.90
CA HIS A 433 -16.95 -8.89 17.02
C HIS A 433 -16.85 -8.07 15.73
N GLU A 434 -17.28 -6.81 15.80
CA GLU A 434 -17.20 -5.87 14.69
C GLU A 434 -15.89 -5.05 14.71
N PRO A 435 -15.39 -4.59 13.55
CA PRO A 435 -14.17 -3.78 13.47
C PRO A 435 -14.26 -2.49 14.30
N VAL A 436 -13.23 -2.23 15.09
CA VAL A 436 -13.12 -1.02 15.90
C VAL A 436 -12.14 -0.05 15.24
N PRO A 437 -12.48 1.24 15.06
CA PRO A 437 -11.60 2.23 14.42
C PRO A 437 -10.49 2.68 15.39
N LEU A 438 -9.50 1.79 15.66
CA LEU A 438 -8.44 2.04 16.63
C LEU A 438 -7.48 3.15 16.21
N ARG A 439 -7.22 3.29 14.90
CA ARG A 439 -6.27 4.29 14.36
C ARG A 439 -6.62 5.72 14.77
N MET A 440 -7.90 6.06 14.88
CA MET A 440 -8.31 7.39 15.33
C MET A 440 -7.82 7.76 16.73
N LEU A 441 -7.54 6.77 17.60
CA LEU A 441 -7.06 7.00 18.95
C LEU A 441 -5.65 7.61 19.01
N TRP A 442 -4.89 7.49 17.90
CA TRP A 442 -3.49 7.87 17.82
C TRP A 442 -3.27 9.24 17.18
N MET A 443 -4.29 9.84 16.58
CA MET A 443 -4.20 11.20 16.05
C MET A 443 -3.78 12.19 17.14
N PRO A 444 -3.00 13.23 16.84
CA PRO A 444 -2.65 14.27 17.82
C PRO A 444 -3.88 14.93 18.46
N GLN A 445 -4.92 15.22 17.67
CA GLN A 445 -6.15 15.90 18.09
C GLN A 445 -6.98 15.05 19.05
N THR A 446 -6.85 13.74 19.03
CA THR A 446 -7.58 12.80 19.91
C THR A 446 -6.78 12.38 21.14
N ALA A 447 -5.68 13.05 21.48
CA ALA A 447 -4.86 12.75 22.64
C ALA A 447 -5.65 12.71 23.97
N PHE A 448 -6.77 13.42 24.06
CA PHE A 448 -7.66 13.38 25.22
C PHE A 448 -8.30 11.99 25.44
N LEU A 449 -8.52 11.21 24.36
CA LEU A 449 -9.05 9.84 24.45
C LEU A 449 -8.03 8.90 25.11
N ARG A 450 -6.73 9.07 24.83
CA ARG A 450 -5.69 8.23 25.44
C ARG A 450 -5.53 8.42 26.96
N ARG A 451 -6.05 9.55 27.49
CA ARG A 451 -6.10 9.83 28.94
C ARG A 451 -7.38 9.36 29.60
N HIS A 452 -8.32 8.84 28.85
CA HIS A 452 -9.60 8.36 29.37
C HIS A 452 -9.42 7.01 30.08
N ALA A 453 -10.11 6.79 31.19
CA ALA A 453 -9.97 5.59 32.03
C ALA A 453 -10.22 4.27 31.28
N ARG A 454 -11.04 4.29 30.22
CA ARG A 454 -11.39 3.11 29.42
C ARG A 454 -10.45 2.83 28.24
N PHE A 455 -9.50 3.72 27.98
CA PHE A 455 -8.56 3.54 26.87
C PHE A 455 -7.78 2.23 26.98
N GLU A 456 -7.21 1.96 28.17
CA GLU A 456 -6.48 0.72 28.43
C GLU A 456 -7.31 -0.53 28.15
N GLN A 457 -8.57 -0.53 28.60
CA GLN A 457 -9.49 -1.66 28.39
C GLN A 457 -9.70 -1.92 26.90
N ILE A 458 -9.96 -0.88 26.10
CA ILE A 458 -10.24 -1.03 24.66
C ILE A 458 -9.03 -1.58 23.90
N VAL A 459 -7.84 -1.01 24.11
CA VAL A 459 -6.64 -1.45 23.40
C VAL A 459 -6.16 -2.83 23.86
N SER A 460 -6.37 -3.17 25.13
CA SER A 460 -6.06 -4.51 25.67
C SER A 460 -7.01 -5.58 25.13
N THR A 461 -8.32 -5.29 25.10
CA THR A 461 -9.31 -6.19 24.49
C THR A 461 -9.07 -6.38 23.00
N ALA A 462 -8.54 -5.35 22.32
CA ALA A 462 -8.13 -5.45 20.92
C ALA A 462 -6.84 -6.28 20.70
N GLY A 463 -6.11 -6.68 21.75
CA GLY A 463 -4.88 -7.48 21.64
C GLY A 463 -3.60 -6.69 21.34
N LEU A 464 -3.66 -5.35 21.26
CA LEU A 464 -2.52 -4.51 20.93
C LEU A 464 -1.29 -4.64 21.85
N PRO A 465 -1.42 -4.87 23.18
CA PRO A 465 -0.25 -4.99 24.06
C PRO A 465 0.71 -6.13 23.67
N ALA A 466 0.21 -7.26 23.19
CA ALA A 466 1.04 -8.36 22.69
C ALA A 466 1.80 -7.93 21.45
N PHE A 467 1.12 -7.31 20.50
CA PHE A 467 1.76 -6.79 19.28
C PHE A 467 2.88 -5.77 19.58
N TRP A 468 2.66 -4.86 20.54
CA TRP A 468 3.69 -3.89 20.92
C TRP A 468 4.94 -4.49 21.57
N GLN A 469 4.83 -5.67 22.18
CA GLN A 469 6.00 -6.37 22.71
C GLN A 469 6.92 -6.88 21.60
N ASP A 470 6.34 -7.31 20.49
CA ASP A 470 7.09 -7.88 19.37
C ASP A 470 7.53 -6.80 18.36
N TYR A 471 6.70 -5.81 18.11
CA TYR A 471 6.85 -4.85 17.00
C TYR A 471 7.13 -3.40 17.42
N GLY A 472 7.12 -3.12 18.71
CA GLY A 472 7.41 -1.79 19.25
C GLY A 472 6.17 -0.97 19.60
N VAL A 473 6.41 0.08 20.36
CA VAL A 473 5.37 0.91 20.99
C VAL A 473 4.80 1.95 20.02
N PRO A 474 3.59 2.48 20.30
CA PRO A 474 2.99 3.56 19.52
C PRO A 474 3.87 4.82 19.43
N ASP A 475 3.81 5.55 18.31
CA ASP A 475 4.53 6.82 18.14
C ASP A 475 4.14 7.89 19.16
N ALA A 476 2.90 7.84 19.66
CA ALA A 476 2.41 8.71 20.73
C ALA A 476 3.29 8.66 21.98
N CYS A 477 4.03 7.58 22.20
CA CYS A 477 4.96 7.41 23.33
C CYS A 477 6.15 8.37 23.28
N LYS A 478 6.50 8.86 22.10
CA LYS A 478 7.56 9.88 21.91
C LYS A 478 7.12 11.22 22.50
N VAL A 479 5.81 11.51 22.50
CA VAL A 479 5.22 12.78 22.96
C VAL A 479 4.71 12.66 24.39
N ASP A 480 4.03 11.59 24.73
CA ASP A 480 3.48 11.31 26.06
C ASP A 480 3.87 9.91 26.52
N PRO A 481 5.03 9.74 27.20
CA PRO A 481 5.52 8.45 27.66
C PRO A 481 4.62 7.79 28.75
N LYS A 482 3.64 8.52 29.28
CA LYS A 482 2.68 7.99 30.26
C LYS A 482 1.49 7.30 29.61
N THR A 483 1.33 7.44 28.28
CA THR A 483 0.28 6.73 27.54
C THR A 483 0.40 5.22 27.79
N TYR A 484 -0.72 4.55 28.00
CA TYR A 484 -0.74 3.09 28.11
C TYR A 484 -0.14 2.43 26.85
N GLY A 485 0.62 1.39 27.04
CA GLY A 485 1.39 0.74 25.96
C GLY A 485 2.84 1.20 25.84
N CYS A 486 3.20 2.40 26.34
CA CYS A 486 4.58 2.92 26.23
C CYS A 486 5.60 2.19 27.12
N LYS A 487 5.14 1.35 28.04
CA LYS A 487 5.98 0.50 28.89
C LYS A 487 6.25 -0.89 28.31
N ALA A 488 5.62 -1.23 27.20
CA ALA A 488 5.91 -2.48 26.49
C ALA A 488 7.38 -2.45 26.05
N ARG A 489 8.16 -3.46 26.43
CA ARG A 489 9.55 -3.60 25.98
C ARG A 489 9.55 -4.61 24.84
N PRO A 490 10.10 -4.27 23.66
CA PRO A 490 10.34 -5.26 22.61
C PRO A 490 11.22 -6.39 23.14
N LEU A 491 10.87 -7.63 22.84
CA LEU A 491 11.64 -8.83 23.23
C LEU A 491 12.99 -8.90 22.51
N ALA A 492 13.14 -8.25 21.37
CA ALA A 492 14.39 -8.06 20.65
C ALA A 492 14.43 -6.64 20.04
N PRO A 493 15.63 -6.06 19.81
CA PRO A 493 15.70 -4.84 19.04
C PRO A 493 15.11 -5.11 17.66
N ALA A 494 14.10 -4.33 17.27
CA ALA A 494 13.54 -4.36 15.93
C ALA A 494 14.63 -3.95 14.92
N THR A 495 15.41 -4.91 14.46
CA THR A 495 16.50 -4.73 13.47
C THR A 495 15.97 -4.78 12.03
N GLN A 496 14.65 -4.76 11.85
CA GLN A 496 14.06 -4.67 10.54
C GLN A 496 13.44 -3.28 10.35
N THR A 497 14.21 -2.37 9.75
CA THR A 497 13.62 -1.30 8.95
C THR A 497 12.81 -2.02 7.87
N ARG A 498 11.49 -2.10 8.06
CA ARG A 498 10.59 -2.57 7.03
C ARG A 498 10.61 -1.53 5.93
N GLU A 499 11.25 -1.86 4.83
CA GLU A 499 11.08 -1.14 3.57
C GLU A 499 9.95 -1.86 2.81
N PRO A 500 9.01 -1.10 2.21
CA PRO A 500 7.93 -1.64 1.41
C PRO A 500 8.41 -2.33 0.12
#